data_f051e9ee34751e7f6c97794de04470bd
#
_entry.id   f051e9ee34751e7f6c97794de04470bd
#
_cell.length_a   1.000
_cell.length_b   1.000
_cell.length_c   1.000
_cell.angle_alpha   90.00
_cell.angle_beta   90.00
_cell.angle_gamma   90.00
#
_symmetry.space_group_name_H-M   'P 1'
#
loop_
_entity.id
_entity.type
_entity.pdbx_description
1 polymer ?
#
loop_
_entity_poly.entity_id
_entity_poly.type
_entity_poly.pdbx_seq_one_letter_code
_entity_poly.pdbx_strand_id
1 'polypeptide(L)'
;PFIPIGRKSIVRAKMAEMVLSEIHNHELDAVICRAPEFYGPDKTQSITNTMFLDKIKEDKTASIPINSSCQRSLIWTPDASRAMVLIANTPSAYNQTWHLPCDKPYSYNELKQIAEKVLNKKVKVRVIREWQFNLIKPFNKSIQELSELLPRYRQDNLFVSDKFKKQFPDFKITTIGEGLSTIL
;
A
#
# COMPACT_ATOMS: atom_id res chain seq x y z
N PRO A 1 -6.80 -10.74 -15.37
CA PRO A 1 -7.34 -11.62 -14.35
C PRO A 1 -6.42 -11.62 -13.12
N PHE A 2 -7.01 -11.51 -11.94
CA PHE A 2 -6.28 -11.56 -10.67
C PHE A 2 -6.05 -13.04 -10.32
N ILE A 3 -4.80 -13.47 -10.24
CA ILE A 3 -4.43 -14.83 -9.78
C ILE A 3 -4.01 -14.70 -8.31
N PRO A 4 -4.86 -15.12 -7.36
CA PRO A 4 -4.52 -15.03 -5.94
C PRO A 4 -3.44 -16.06 -5.58
N ILE A 5 -2.35 -15.58 -4.99
CA ILE A 5 -1.26 -16.42 -4.49
C ILE A 5 -1.27 -16.32 -2.96
N GLY A 6 -1.38 -17.47 -2.28
CA GLY A 6 -1.43 -17.55 -0.83
C GLY A 6 -2.83 -17.45 -0.22
N ARG A 7 -2.98 -17.97 1.01
CA ARG A 7 -4.26 -18.12 1.70
C ARG A 7 -5.03 -16.80 1.85
N LYS A 8 -4.35 -15.73 2.26
CA LYS A 8 -4.98 -14.42 2.51
C LYS A 8 -5.55 -13.81 1.23
N SER A 9 -4.86 -13.95 0.09
CA SER A 9 -5.33 -13.43 -1.20
C SER A 9 -6.48 -14.24 -1.77
N ILE A 10 -6.50 -15.55 -1.56
CA ILE A 10 -7.62 -16.43 -1.96
C ILE A 10 -8.90 -16.04 -1.20
N VAL A 11 -8.81 -15.84 0.13
CA VAL A 11 -9.96 -15.44 0.95
C VAL A 11 -10.50 -14.07 0.47
N ARG A 12 -9.62 -13.10 0.24
CA ARG A 12 -10.04 -11.76 -0.26
C ARG A 12 -10.67 -11.82 -1.65
N ALA A 13 -10.19 -12.70 -2.54
CA ALA A 13 -10.79 -12.89 -3.84
C ALA A 13 -12.22 -13.44 -3.71
N LYS A 14 -12.40 -14.50 -2.90
CA LYS A 14 -13.74 -15.09 -2.64
C LYS A 14 -14.70 -14.08 -2.00
N MET A 15 -14.25 -13.28 -1.04
CA MET A 15 -15.07 -12.20 -0.46
C MET A 15 -15.50 -11.19 -1.51
N ALA A 16 -14.59 -10.77 -2.40
CA ALA A 16 -14.92 -9.84 -3.46
C ALA A 16 -15.91 -10.46 -4.47
N GLU A 17 -15.74 -11.73 -4.84
CA GLU A 17 -16.65 -12.46 -5.71
C GLU A 17 -18.05 -12.56 -5.09
N MET A 18 -18.15 -12.87 -3.80
CA MET A 18 -19.42 -12.93 -3.08
C MET A 18 -20.14 -11.56 -3.10
N VAL A 19 -19.45 -10.49 -2.75
CA VAL A 19 -20.03 -9.14 -2.76
C VAL A 19 -20.47 -8.73 -4.18
N LEU A 20 -19.67 -9.03 -5.21
CA LEU A 20 -20.05 -8.75 -6.60
C LEU A 20 -21.25 -9.54 -7.06
N SER A 21 -21.39 -10.80 -6.59
CA SER A 21 -22.57 -11.62 -6.88
C SER A 21 -23.85 -11.01 -6.28
N GLU A 22 -23.81 -10.58 -5.00
CA GLU A 22 -24.96 -9.96 -4.34
C GLU A 22 -25.35 -8.60 -4.98
N ILE A 23 -24.34 -7.82 -5.39
CA ILE A 23 -24.58 -6.59 -6.18
C ILE A 23 -25.27 -6.94 -7.51
N HIS A 24 -24.79 -7.99 -8.22
CA HIS A 24 -25.36 -8.40 -9.50
C HIS A 24 -26.82 -8.89 -9.36
N ASN A 25 -27.12 -9.57 -8.29
CA ASN A 25 -28.47 -10.05 -7.98
C ASN A 25 -29.41 -8.97 -7.42
N HIS A 26 -28.93 -7.74 -7.26
CA HIS A 26 -29.68 -6.62 -6.65
C HIS A 26 -30.08 -6.84 -5.17
N GLU A 27 -29.38 -7.73 -4.47
CA GLU A 27 -29.59 -7.99 -3.03
C GLU A 27 -28.78 -7.05 -2.14
N LEU A 28 -27.77 -6.37 -2.70
CA LEU A 28 -26.86 -5.49 -1.96
C LEU A 28 -26.44 -4.28 -2.77
N ASP A 29 -26.62 -3.09 -2.21
CA ASP A 29 -25.99 -1.87 -2.70
C ASP A 29 -24.67 -1.65 -1.98
N ALA A 30 -23.55 -1.86 -2.67
CA ALA A 30 -22.22 -1.79 -2.07
C ALA A 30 -21.15 -1.20 -3.01
N VAL A 31 -20.02 -0.88 -2.42
CA VAL A 31 -18.84 -0.41 -3.13
C VAL A 31 -17.63 -1.24 -2.71
N ILE A 32 -16.85 -1.70 -3.66
CA ILE A 32 -15.57 -2.35 -3.38
C ILE A 32 -14.44 -1.34 -3.60
N CYS A 33 -13.81 -0.89 -2.51
CA CYS A 33 -12.63 -0.04 -2.57
C CYS A 33 -11.35 -0.89 -2.49
N ARG A 34 -10.51 -0.79 -3.51
CA ARG A 34 -9.18 -1.43 -3.56
C ARG A 34 -8.11 -0.37 -3.36
N ALA A 35 -7.12 -0.68 -2.54
CA ALA A 35 -6.00 0.19 -2.25
C ALA A 35 -4.67 -0.50 -2.58
N PRO A 36 -3.63 0.26 -2.98
CA PRO A 36 -2.26 -0.23 -3.00
C PRO A 36 -1.71 -0.38 -1.58
N GLU A 37 -0.39 -0.47 -1.42
CA GLU A 37 0.23 -0.53 -0.10
C GLU A 37 0.05 0.81 0.64
N PHE A 38 -0.35 0.73 1.90
CA PHE A 38 -0.55 1.91 2.75
C PHE A 38 0.79 2.46 3.28
N TYR A 39 0.85 3.77 3.41
CA TYR A 39 1.79 4.47 4.29
C TYR A 39 1.04 5.62 4.97
N GLY A 40 1.51 6.07 6.12
CA GLY A 40 0.79 7.15 6.80
C GLY A 40 1.30 7.46 8.18
N PRO A 41 0.67 8.43 8.85
CA PRO A 41 1.02 8.85 10.20
C PRO A 41 0.61 7.81 11.25
N ASP A 42 0.95 8.11 12.48
CA ASP A 42 0.57 7.37 13.69
C ASP A 42 1.00 5.89 13.66
N LYS A 43 0.08 5.00 13.95
CA LYS A 43 0.32 3.55 14.01
C LYS A 43 -0.08 2.83 12.72
N THR A 44 0.14 3.43 11.56
CA THR A 44 -0.11 2.76 10.28
C THR A 44 0.70 1.47 10.18
N GLN A 45 0.00 0.34 10.26
CA GLN A 45 0.63 -0.99 10.21
C GLN A 45 0.80 -1.44 8.75
N SER A 46 1.88 -0.98 8.13
CA SER A 46 2.31 -1.42 6.81
C SER A 46 3.77 -1.84 6.82
N ILE A 47 4.20 -2.57 5.80
CA ILE A 47 5.62 -2.95 5.65
C ILE A 47 6.47 -1.70 5.48
N THR A 48 5.99 -0.74 4.67
CA THR A 48 6.68 0.54 4.45
C THR A 48 6.82 1.35 5.74
N ASN A 49 5.78 1.44 6.58
CA ASN A 49 5.93 2.10 7.89
C ASN A 49 6.87 1.32 8.80
N THR A 50 6.54 0.08 9.12
CA THR A 50 7.21 -0.67 10.20
C THR A 50 8.69 -0.99 9.91
N MET A 51 9.03 -1.27 8.65
CA MET A 51 10.40 -1.62 8.28
C MET A 51 11.23 -0.43 7.83
N PHE A 52 10.60 0.63 7.30
CA PHE A 52 11.31 1.72 6.69
C PHE A 52 11.07 3.06 7.43
N LEU A 53 9.85 3.61 7.42
CA LEU A 53 9.60 4.96 7.95
C LEU A 53 9.77 5.06 9.47
N ASP A 54 9.22 4.12 10.25
CA ASP A 54 9.33 4.11 11.70
C ASP A 54 10.80 3.97 12.15
N LYS A 55 11.59 3.20 11.40
CA LYS A 55 13.03 3.05 11.68
C LYS A 55 13.81 4.33 11.41
N ILE A 56 13.46 5.05 10.33
CA ILE A 56 14.04 6.36 10.04
C ILE A 56 13.68 7.37 11.14
N LYS A 57 12.43 7.41 11.56
CA LYS A 57 11.93 8.28 12.64
C LYS A 57 12.65 8.02 13.96
N GLU A 58 12.94 6.76 14.26
CA GLU A 58 13.69 6.32 15.45
C GLU A 58 15.23 6.47 15.31
N ASP A 59 15.71 7.08 14.23
CA ASP A 59 17.15 7.18 13.89
C ASP A 59 17.89 5.83 13.82
N LYS A 60 17.15 4.78 13.46
CA LYS A 60 17.67 3.42 13.28
C LYS A 60 17.89 3.08 11.81
N THR A 61 18.66 2.03 11.55
CA THR A 61 18.82 1.50 10.19
C THR A 61 17.50 0.94 9.69
N ALA A 62 16.94 1.56 8.65
CA ALA A 62 15.75 1.09 7.97
C ALA A 62 16.02 -0.16 7.14
N SER A 63 15.01 -1.03 7.03
CA SER A 63 15.10 -2.28 6.28
C SER A 63 14.21 -2.23 5.05
N ILE A 64 14.73 -2.65 3.91
CA ILE A 64 14.02 -2.70 2.64
C ILE A 64 13.86 -4.17 2.25
N PRO A 65 12.64 -4.66 2.02
CA PRO A 65 12.45 -6.05 1.62
C PRO A 65 12.87 -6.28 0.17
N ILE A 66 13.73 -7.25 -0.07
CA ILE A 66 14.16 -7.87 -1.32
C ILE A 66 14.85 -6.92 -2.32
N ASN A 67 14.16 -5.89 -2.79
CA ASN A 67 14.65 -5.02 -3.86
C ASN A 67 14.29 -3.55 -3.60
N SER A 68 15.31 -2.69 -3.58
CA SER A 68 15.13 -1.24 -3.34
C SER A 68 14.81 -0.43 -4.60
N SER A 69 14.91 -1.04 -5.79
CA SER A 69 14.77 -0.33 -7.08
C SER A 69 13.40 -0.53 -7.72
N CYS A 70 12.62 -1.53 -7.29
CA CYS A 70 11.29 -1.77 -7.84
C CYS A 70 10.32 -0.64 -7.48
N GLN A 71 9.53 -0.22 -8.47
CA GLN A 71 8.52 0.81 -8.33
C GLN A 71 7.29 0.28 -7.59
N ARG A 72 6.75 1.08 -6.67
CA ARG A 72 5.60 0.73 -5.83
C ARG A 72 4.63 1.88 -5.75
N SER A 73 3.36 1.59 -5.98
CA SER A 73 2.30 2.53 -5.65
C SER A 73 2.01 2.45 -4.16
N LEU A 74 2.03 3.61 -3.52
CA LEU A 74 1.74 3.79 -2.09
C LEU A 74 0.58 4.76 -1.93
N ILE A 75 -0.34 4.47 -1.01
CA ILE A 75 -1.45 5.38 -0.69
C ILE A 75 -1.29 5.94 0.73
N TRP A 76 -1.43 7.25 0.85
CA TRP A 76 -1.52 7.95 2.12
C TRP A 76 -2.79 7.54 2.87
N THR A 77 -2.69 7.03 4.09
CA THR A 77 -3.86 6.51 4.83
C THR A 77 -4.99 7.52 5.01
N PRO A 78 -4.74 8.81 5.31
CA PRO A 78 -5.81 9.80 5.35
C PRO A 78 -6.49 10.03 4.00
N ASP A 79 -5.74 9.96 2.89
CA ASP A 79 -6.33 10.07 1.55
C ASP A 79 -7.21 8.87 1.22
N ALA A 80 -6.79 7.67 1.62
CA ALA A 80 -7.62 6.48 1.47
C ALA A 80 -8.97 6.66 2.18
N SER A 81 -8.95 7.16 3.42
CA SER A 81 -10.16 7.42 4.21
C SER A 81 -11.04 8.50 3.55
N ARG A 82 -10.45 9.64 3.13
CA ARG A 82 -11.18 10.72 2.45
C ARG A 82 -11.82 10.24 1.14
N ALA A 83 -11.08 9.44 0.36
CA ALA A 83 -11.57 8.88 -0.89
C ALA A 83 -12.74 7.92 -0.67
N MET A 84 -12.66 7.06 0.36
CA MET A 84 -13.76 6.15 0.72
C MET A 84 -15.02 6.91 1.15
N VAL A 85 -14.87 7.96 1.97
CA VAL A 85 -16.00 8.83 2.37
C VAL A 85 -16.62 9.50 1.15
N LEU A 86 -15.80 10.03 0.23
CA LEU A 86 -16.29 10.67 -0.99
C LEU A 86 -17.09 9.68 -1.86
N ILE A 87 -16.56 8.47 -2.07
CA ILE A 87 -17.26 7.41 -2.81
C ILE A 87 -18.58 7.05 -2.13
N ALA A 88 -18.57 6.85 -0.80
CA ALA A 88 -19.74 6.45 -0.04
C ALA A 88 -20.85 7.51 -0.06
N ASN A 89 -20.52 8.79 -0.24
CA ASN A 89 -21.47 9.89 -0.36
C ASN A 89 -21.86 10.23 -1.81
N THR A 90 -21.46 9.40 -2.78
CA THR A 90 -21.74 9.59 -4.20
C THR A 90 -22.65 8.46 -4.70
N PRO A 91 -23.98 8.68 -4.86
CA PRO A 91 -24.92 7.62 -5.28
C PRO A 91 -24.51 6.91 -6.58
N SER A 92 -24.01 7.66 -7.56
CA SER A 92 -23.55 7.10 -8.85
C SER A 92 -22.27 6.25 -8.75
N ALA A 93 -21.62 6.20 -7.59
CA ALA A 93 -20.43 5.40 -7.36
C ALA A 93 -20.74 3.99 -6.83
N TYR A 94 -21.98 3.72 -6.45
CA TYR A 94 -22.40 2.42 -5.92
C TYR A 94 -22.40 1.32 -6.98
N ASN A 95 -22.40 0.09 -6.51
CA ASN A 95 -22.44 -1.13 -7.31
C ASN A 95 -21.23 -1.27 -8.27
N GLN A 96 -20.09 -0.72 -7.84
CA GLN A 96 -18.87 -0.67 -8.62
C GLN A 96 -17.63 -0.99 -7.76
N THR A 97 -16.55 -1.35 -8.46
CA THR A 97 -15.21 -1.44 -7.87
C THR A 97 -14.44 -0.16 -8.17
N TRP A 98 -13.82 0.41 -7.15
CA TRP A 98 -12.97 1.59 -7.20
C TRP A 98 -11.55 1.27 -6.77
N HIS A 99 -10.59 1.72 -7.54
CA HIS A 99 -9.20 1.81 -7.12
C HIS A 99 -8.98 3.17 -6.46
N LEU A 100 -8.59 3.18 -5.19
CA LEU A 100 -8.36 4.41 -4.45
C LEU A 100 -7.16 5.18 -5.02
N PRO A 101 -7.20 6.53 -5.00
CA PRO A 101 -6.17 7.35 -5.62
C PRO A 101 -4.86 7.31 -4.84
N CYS A 102 -3.76 7.28 -5.56
CA CYS A 102 -2.41 7.40 -4.99
C CYS A 102 -1.55 8.29 -5.88
N ASP A 103 -0.45 8.78 -5.32
CA ASP A 103 0.61 9.48 -6.05
C ASP A 103 1.26 8.54 -7.08
N LYS A 104 2.20 9.05 -7.87
CA LYS A 104 2.99 8.22 -8.78
C LYS A 104 3.73 7.12 -7.99
N PRO A 105 4.12 6.03 -8.65
CA PRO A 105 4.92 5.01 -7.98
C PRO A 105 6.32 5.53 -7.63
N TYR A 106 6.91 4.95 -6.57
CA TYR A 106 8.24 5.24 -6.08
C TYR A 106 8.98 3.95 -5.72
N SER A 107 10.28 3.93 -5.95
CA SER A 107 11.18 2.93 -5.39
C SER A 107 11.61 3.30 -3.96
N TYR A 108 12.08 2.33 -3.19
CA TYR A 108 12.65 2.63 -1.87
C TYR A 108 13.91 3.51 -1.94
N ASN A 109 14.65 3.47 -3.06
CA ASN A 109 15.77 4.37 -3.28
C ASN A 109 15.30 5.83 -3.39
N GLU A 110 14.18 6.09 -4.09
CA GLU A 110 13.59 7.42 -4.18
C GLU A 110 12.99 7.86 -2.85
N LEU A 111 12.27 6.96 -2.13
CA LEU A 111 11.75 7.24 -0.79
C LEU A 111 12.87 7.64 0.18
N LYS A 112 14.02 6.93 0.13
CA LYS A 112 15.20 7.29 0.91
C LYS A 112 15.70 8.70 0.58
N GLN A 113 15.82 9.04 -0.70
CA GLN A 113 16.27 10.38 -1.12
C GLN A 113 15.32 11.48 -0.65
N ILE A 114 14.00 11.24 -0.69
CA ILE A 114 13.00 12.18 -0.20
C ILE A 114 13.12 12.32 1.33
N ALA A 115 13.23 11.21 2.06
CA ALA A 115 13.42 11.23 3.52
C ALA A 115 14.70 11.97 3.93
N GLU A 116 15.81 11.77 3.20
CA GLU A 116 17.07 12.50 3.43
C GLU A 116 16.92 14.01 3.22
N LYS A 117 16.13 14.42 2.21
CA LYS A 117 15.83 15.85 1.98
C LYS A 117 14.96 16.43 3.10
N VAL A 118 13.90 15.73 3.52
CA VAL A 118 13.00 16.16 4.58
C VAL A 118 13.76 16.33 5.90
N LEU A 119 14.61 15.37 6.24
CA LEU A 119 15.35 15.38 7.51
C LEU A 119 16.66 16.20 7.46
N ASN A 120 17.08 16.62 6.27
CA ASN A 120 18.39 17.24 6.04
C ASN A 120 19.56 16.41 6.61
N LYS A 121 19.45 15.09 6.57
CA LYS A 121 20.48 14.16 7.05
C LYS A 121 20.49 12.85 6.25
N LYS A 122 21.62 12.13 6.28
CA LYS A 122 21.73 10.80 5.66
C LYS A 122 20.94 9.74 6.43
N VAL A 123 20.23 8.89 5.70
CA VAL A 123 19.44 7.79 6.24
C VAL A 123 20.16 6.47 6.00
N LYS A 124 20.31 5.69 7.06
CA LYS A 124 20.92 4.35 6.99
C LYS A 124 19.87 3.33 6.55
N VAL A 125 20.18 2.61 5.46
CA VAL A 125 19.28 1.57 4.94
C VAL A 125 20.04 0.28 4.70
N ARG A 126 19.32 -0.86 4.81
CA ARG A 126 19.82 -2.18 4.40
C ARG A 126 18.74 -2.92 3.62
N VAL A 127 19.12 -3.65 2.60
CA VAL A 127 18.21 -4.54 1.88
C VAL A 127 18.25 -5.92 2.53
N ILE A 128 17.10 -6.41 2.97
CA ILE A 128 16.97 -7.78 3.49
C ILE A 128 16.65 -8.69 2.30
N ARG A 129 17.56 -9.59 1.98
CA ARG A 129 17.42 -10.53 0.88
C ARG A 129 16.45 -11.66 1.24
N GLU A 130 15.84 -12.26 0.24
CA GLU A 130 14.81 -13.29 0.43
C GLU A 130 15.31 -14.50 1.25
N TRP A 131 16.55 -14.93 1.05
CA TRP A 131 17.13 -16.04 1.81
C TRP A 131 17.21 -15.75 3.33
N GLN A 132 17.37 -14.47 3.73
CA GLN A 132 17.38 -14.07 5.14
C GLN A 132 15.98 -14.22 5.78
N PHE A 133 14.92 -13.89 5.03
CA PHE A 133 13.54 -14.16 5.46
C PHE A 133 13.30 -15.68 5.61
N ASN A 134 13.75 -16.47 4.64
CA ASN A 134 13.59 -17.93 4.66
C ASN A 134 14.30 -18.58 5.83
N LEU A 135 15.43 -18.03 6.26
CA LEU A 135 16.19 -18.55 7.41
C LEU A 135 15.45 -18.35 8.74
N ILE A 136 14.74 -17.23 8.89
CA ILE A 136 14.03 -16.84 10.12
C ILE A 136 12.59 -17.37 10.15
N LYS A 137 12.00 -17.60 8.98
CA LYS A 137 10.61 -18.03 8.78
C LYS A 137 10.17 -19.20 9.68
N PRO A 138 10.95 -20.29 9.88
CA PRO A 138 10.53 -21.41 10.73
C PRO A 138 10.34 -21.04 12.20
N PHE A 139 11.02 -20.00 12.67
CA PHE A 139 11.07 -19.60 14.09
C PHE A 139 10.20 -18.38 14.41
N ASN A 140 9.61 -17.72 13.38
CA ASN A 140 8.88 -16.48 13.59
C ASN A 140 7.60 -16.45 12.73
N LYS A 141 6.44 -16.56 13.42
CA LYS A 141 5.12 -16.59 12.77
C LYS A 141 4.83 -15.31 11.97
N SER A 142 5.24 -14.14 12.46
CA SER A 142 5.05 -12.87 11.74
C SER A 142 5.86 -12.83 10.44
N ILE A 143 7.08 -13.37 10.45
CA ILE A 143 7.91 -13.51 9.23
C ILE A 143 7.31 -14.55 8.28
N GLN A 144 6.72 -15.62 8.80
CA GLN A 144 6.00 -16.61 8.00
C GLN A 144 4.82 -15.96 7.26
N GLU A 145 4.02 -15.17 7.94
CA GLU A 145 2.90 -14.42 7.33
C GLU A 145 3.38 -13.36 6.33
N LEU A 146 4.46 -12.66 6.67
CA LEU A 146 5.09 -11.68 5.78
C LEU A 146 5.61 -12.33 4.49
N SER A 147 6.11 -13.56 4.58
CA SER A 147 6.68 -14.27 3.43
C SER A 147 5.69 -14.49 2.29
N GLU A 148 4.38 -14.52 2.55
CA GLU A 148 3.33 -14.57 1.51
C GLU A 148 3.28 -13.28 0.67
N LEU A 149 3.76 -12.16 1.22
CA LEU A 149 3.78 -10.86 0.55
C LEU A 149 5.10 -10.57 -0.17
N LEU A 150 6.17 -11.29 0.15
CA LEU A 150 7.51 -11.03 -0.40
C LEU A 150 7.61 -11.09 -1.94
N PRO A 151 6.88 -11.98 -2.66
CA PRO A 151 6.92 -11.98 -4.13
C PRO A 151 6.59 -10.63 -4.76
N ARG A 152 5.76 -9.80 -4.09
CA ARG A 152 5.38 -8.44 -4.54
C ARG A 152 6.54 -7.45 -4.53
N TYR A 153 7.65 -7.77 -3.86
CA TYR A 153 8.84 -6.93 -3.75
C TYR A 153 9.96 -7.32 -4.73
N ARG A 154 9.74 -8.36 -5.56
CA ARG A 154 10.70 -8.79 -6.59
C ARG A 154 10.58 -7.99 -7.87
N GLN A 155 9.43 -7.38 -8.12
CA GLN A 155 9.10 -6.65 -9.34
C GLN A 155 8.27 -5.41 -9.02
N ASP A 156 8.06 -4.57 -10.02
CA ASP A 156 7.20 -3.40 -9.89
C ASP A 156 5.77 -3.79 -9.49
N ASN A 157 5.20 -3.01 -8.59
CA ASN A 157 3.83 -3.18 -8.12
C ASN A 157 3.07 -1.89 -8.34
N LEU A 158 2.56 -1.73 -9.55
CA LEU A 158 1.88 -0.54 -10.03
C LEU A 158 0.38 -0.65 -9.84
N PHE A 159 -0.23 0.41 -9.38
CA PHE A 159 -1.66 0.48 -9.12
C PHE A 159 -2.27 1.67 -9.85
N VAL A 160 -3.19 1.38 -10.77
CA VAL A 160 -3.83 2.38 -11.63
C VAL A 160 -5.15 2.83 -11.01
N SER A 161 -5.33 4.13 -10.82
CA SER A 161 -6.53 4.76 -10.25
C SER A 161 -7.19 5.80 -11.16
N ASP A 162 -7.03 5.68 -12.46
CA ASP A 162 -7.51 6.66 -13.46
C ASP A 162 -9.03 6.82 -13.43
N LYS A 163 -9.78 5.73 -13.19
CA LYS A 163 -11.24 5.80 -13.02
C LYS A 163 -11.63 6.75 -11.89
N PHE A 164 -10.95 6.66 -10.73
CA PHE A 164 -11.19 7.55 -9.60
C PHE A 164 -10.84 9.00 -9.95
N LYS A 165 -9.66 9.23 -10.51
CA LYS A 165 -9.17 10.57 -10.89
C LYS A 165 -10.09 11.24 -11.91
N LYS A 166 -10.66 10.47 -12.84
CA LYS A 166 -11.63 10.97 -13.83
C LYS A 166 -12.96 11.34 -13.19
N GLN A 167 -13.45 10.53 -12.24
CA GLN A 167 -14.73 10.77 -11.56
C GLN A 167 -14.66 11.91 -10.55
N PHE A 168 -13.50 12.06 -9.89
CA PHE A 168 -13.29 13.01 -8.81
C PHE A 168 -12.05 13.89 -9.10
N PRO A 169 -12.10 14.77 -10.13
CA PRO A 169 -10.93 15.54 -10.59
C PRO A 169 -10.41 16.52 -9.53
N ASP A 170 -11.27 17.00 -8.63
CA ASP A 170 -10.91 17.95 -7.58
C ASP A 170 -10.32 17.28 -6.33
N PHE A 171 -10.24 15.95 -6.30
CA PHE A 171 -9.64 15.24 -5.17
C PHE A 171 -8.13 15.46 -5.14
N LYS A 172 -7.67 16.16 -4.10
CA LYS A 172 -6.23 16.40 -3.89
C LYS A 172 -5.55 15.18 -3.29
N ILE A 173 -4.61 14.61 -4.03
CA ILE A 173 -3.78 13.48 -3.59
C ILE A 173 -2.55 14.05 -2.87
N THR A 174 -2.31 13.59 -1.65
CA THR A 174 -1.09 13.92 -0.90
C THR A 174 0.12 13.29 -1.58
N THR A 175 1.10 14.10 -1.94
CA THR A 175 2.35 13.60 -2.51
C THR A 175 3.18 12.85 -1.47
N ILE A 176 4.07 11.97 -1.92
CA ILE A 176 5.00 11.28 -1.01
C ILE A 176 5.85 12.27 -0.21
N GLY A 177 6.26 13.39 -0.82
CA GLY A 177 7.03 14.42 -0.12
C GLY A 177 6.28 15.04 1.05
N GLU A 178 5.01 15.41 0.83
CA GLU A 178 4.14 15.95 1.88
C GLU A 178 3.88 14.92 2.99
N GLY A 179 3.55 13.68 2.60
CA GLY A 179 3.32 12.60 3.57
C GLY A 179 4.55 12.31 4.43
N LEU A 180 5.74 12.23 3.83
CA LEU A 180 7.00 12.02 4.56
C LEU A 180 7.34 13.20 5.48
N SER A 181 7.09 14.43 5.05
CA SER A 181 7.28 15.62 5.90
C SER A 181 6.34 15.63 7.11
N THR A 182 5.19 14.96 7.03
CA THR A 182 4.27 14.83 8.16
C THR A 182 4.70 13.74 9.14
N ILE A 183 5.35 12.67 8.65
CA ILE A 183 5.74 11.51 9.48
C ILE A 183 7.07 11.76 10.19
N LEU A 184 8.06 12.31 9.46
CA LEU A 184 9.46 12.42 9.87
C LEU A 184 9.78 13.75 10.52
#